data_e729bc802d8865f8c859ad26409001a5
#
_entry.id   e729bc802d8865f8c859ad26409001a5
#
_cell.length_a   1.000
_cell.length_b   1.000
_cell.length_c   1.000
_cell.angle_alpha   90.00
_cell.angle_beta   90.00
_cell.angle_gamma   90.00
#
_symmetry.space_group_name_H-M   'P 1'
#
loop_
_entity.id
_entity.type
_entity.pdbx_description
1 polymer ?
#
loop_
_entity_poly.entity_id
_entity_poly.type
_entity_poly.pdbx_seq_one_letter_code
_entity_poly.pdbx_strand_id
1 'polypeptide(L)'
;MSGTEERLKDLRNRKARSEAGGGQARVEAQHNRGKMTARERLELLLDDGSFQEIDALVEHRCRDFDMDKNVIPGDGVVTGHGTINGREVFAFAQDFTVYGGSLGEMHGLKICKVLDMALKTGRPVIGMNDSGGARIQEGVASLGSYAEIFFRNVRASGVVPQISVIMGPCAGGAVYSPAITDFVIMVDQTAHMFITGPEVIKTVTNEVVSFEAVSYTHLRAHETVVH
;
A
#
# COMPACT_ATOMS: atom_id res chain seq x y z
N MET A 1 26.75 26.96 12.76
CA MET A 1 25.47 26.99 12.01
C MET A 1 24.35 27.39 12.97
N SER A 2 23.38 28.18 12.55
CA SER A 2 22.24 28.51 13.43
C SER A 2 21.41 27.26 13.69
N GLY A 3 20.79 27.13 14.85
CA GLY A 3 19.95 25.96 15.16
C GLY A 3 18.78 25.75 14.18
N THR A 4 18.43 26.76 13.39
CA THR A 4 17.44 26.70 12.33
C THR A 4 17.99 25.98 11.08
N GLU A 5 19.23 26.25 10.70
CA GLU A 5 19.88 25.58 9.55
C GLU A 5 20.06 24.09 9.79
N GLU A 6 20.41 23.71 11.02
CA GLU A 6 20.55 22.32 11.42
C GLU A 6 19.21 21.57 11.37
N ARG A 7 18.12 22.18 11.86
CA ARG A 7 16.76 21.64 11.80
C ARG A 7 16.26 21.49 10.35
N LEU A 8 16.55 22.48 9.48
CA LEU A 8 16.20 22.39 8.07
C LEU A 8 16.99 21.28 7.36
N LYS A 9 18.25 21.10 7.69
CA LYS A 9 19.06 19.98 7.16
C LYS A 9 18.50 18.63 7.61
N ASP A 10 18.15 18.49 8.88
CA ASP A 10 17.52 17.27 9.41
C ASP A 10 16.20 16.96 8.67
N LEU A 11 15.32 17.95 8.52
CA LEU A 11 14.07 17.79 7.79
C LEU A 11 14.29 17.32 6.32
N ARG A 12 15.26 17.93 5.62
CA ARG A 12 15.60 17.53 4.24
C ARG A 12 16.11 16.09 4.20
N ASN A 13 16.96 15.70 5.14
CA ASN A 13 17.48 14.34 5.23
C ASN A 13 16.35 13.32 5.49
N ARG A 14 15.41 13.63 6.38
CA ARG A 14 14.27 12.76 6.66
C ARG A 14 13.33 12.63 5.46
N LYS A 15 13.08 13.72 4.75
CA LYS A 15 12.32 13.69 3.49
C LYS A 15 13.02 12.82 2.44
N ALA A 16 14.30 13.02 2.20
CA ALA A 16 15.07 12.20 1.25
C ALA A 16 15.05 10.70 1.61
N ARG A 17 15.11 10.38 2.91
CA ARG A 17 14.98 8.98 3.37
C ARG A 17 13.59 8.40 3.09
N SER A 18 12.53 9.19 3.29
CA SER A 18 11.16 8.79 2.94
C SER A 18 11.00 8.55 1.44
N GLU A 19 11.57 9.42 0.62
CA GLU A 19 11.54 9.31 -0.85
C GLU A 19 12.32 8.09 -1.37
N ALA A 20 13.40 7.72 -0.70
CA ALA A 20 14.22 6.56 -1.06
C ALA A 20 13.55 5.20 -0.77
N GLY A 21 12.43 5.19 -0.04
CA GLY A 21 11.71 3.97 0.31
C GLY A 21 12.60 2.93 0.97
N GLY A 22 12.62 1.70 0.46
CA GLY A 22 13.47 0.61 0.94
C GLY A 22 14.96 0.71 0.57
N GLY A 23 15.35 1.80 -0.14
CA GLY A 23 16.70 2.06 -0.60
C GLY A 23 17.00 1.50 -2.00
N GLN A 24 18.07 2.01 -2.60
CA GLN A 24 18.40 1.81 -4.01
C GLN A 24 18.38 0.34 -4.45
N ALA A 25 19.01 -0.55 -3.71
CA ALA A 25 19.08 -1.97 -4.08
C ALA A 25 17.70 -2.65 -4.17
N ARG A 26 16.75 -2.26 -3.29
CA ARG A 26 15.38 -2.80 -3.32
C ARG A 26 14.55 -2.16 -4.43
N VAL A 27 14.76 -0.89 -4.71
CA VAL A 27 14.15 -0.18 -5.84
C VAL A 27 14.61 -0.80 -7.17
N GLU A 28 15.90 -1.03 -7.34
CA GLU A 28 16.46 -1.73 -8.52
C GLU A 28 15.90 -3.15 -8.67
N ALA A 29 15.77 -3.89 -7.57
CA ALA A 29 15.16 -5.22 -7.59
C ALA A 29 13.66 -5.18 -7.98
N GLN A 30 12.94 -4.11 -7.64
CA GLN A 30 11.55 -3.87 -8.06
C GLN A 30 11.50 -3.60 -9.58
N HIS A 31 12.34 -2.69 -10.09
CA HIS A 31 12.44 -2.38 -11.52
C HIS A 31 12.86 -3.59 -12.36
N ASN A 32 13.80 -4.39 -11.89
CA ASN A 32 14.23 -5.63 -12.58
C ASN A 32 13.10 -6.67 -12.71
N ARG A 33 12.03 -6.54 -11.92
CA ARG A 33 10.80 -7.34 -12.04
C ARG A 33 9.75 -6.69 -12.95
N GLY A 34 10.10 -5.61 -13.65
CA GLY A 34 9.17 -4.84 -14.47
C GLY A 34 8.14 -4.01 -13.69
N LYS A 35 8.38 -3.77 -12.38
CA LYS A 35 7.43 -3.08 -11.50
C LYS A 35 7.94 -1.69 -11.12
N MET A 36 7.08 -0.71 -11.18
CA MET A 36 7.33 0.64 -10.65
C MET A 36 7.27 0.66 -9.12
N THR A 37 7.95 1.64 -8.52
CA THR A 37 7.81 1.96 -7.09
C THR A 37 6.45 2.59 -6.79
N ALA A 38 6.07 2.67 -5.52
CA ALA A 38 4.83 3.31 -5.08
C ALA A 38 4.73 4.78 -5.52
N ARG A 39 5.85 5.54 -5.46
CA ARG A 39 5.89 6.94 -5.91
C ARG A 39 5.68 7.09 -7.40
N GLU A 40 6.44 6.34 -8.20
CA GLU A 40 6.33 6.36 -9.66
C GLU A 40 4.91 6.03 -10.13
N ARG A 41 4.22 5.09 -9.44
CA ARG A 41 2.82 4.76 -9.73
C ARG A 41 1.88 5.93 -9.48
N LEU A 42 2.06 6.67 -8.37
CA LEU A 42 1.26 7.84 -8.05
C LEU A 42 1.55 9.01 -8.99
N GLU A 43 2.82 9.23 -9.35
CA GLU A 43 3.23 10.25 -10.32
C GLU A 43 2.67 9.97 -11.72
N LEU A 44 2.60 8.69 -12.12
CA LEU A 44 1.99 8.29 -13.39
C LEU A 44 0.46 8.42 -13.39
N LEU A 45 -0.19 8.17 -12.25
CA LEU A 45 -1.65 8.22 -12.13
C LEU A 45 -2.20 9.65 -12.10
N LEU A 46 -1.51 10.53 -11.39
CA LEU A 46 -2.02 11.87 -11.07
C LEU A 46 -1.50 12.90 -12.08
N ASP A 47 -2.24 13.98 -12.25
CA ASP A 47 -1.83 15.10 -13.08
C ASP A 47 -0.49 15.68 -12.58
N ASP A 48 0.36 16.09 -13.51
CA ASP A 48 1.70 16.59 -13.21
C ASP A 48 1.70 17.68 -12.13
N GLY A 49 2.50 17.45 -11.07
CA GLY A 49 2.65 18.40 -9.97
C GLY A 49 1.45 18.54 -9.05
N SER A 50 0.38 17.77 -9.25
CA SER A 50 -0.83 17.84 -8.42
C SER A 50 -0.71 17.06 -7.11
N PHE A 51 0.22 16.10 -7.02
CA PHE A 51 0.33 15.21 -5.85
C PHE A 51 0.78 15.97 -4.59
N GLN A 52 -0.03 15.87 -3.56
CA GLN A 52 0.26 16.37 -2.22
C GLN A 52 0.36 15.19 -1.25
N GLU A 53 1.58 14.84 -0.86
CA GLU A 53 1.82 13.73 0.05
C GLU A 53 1.42 14.09 1.49
N ILE A 54 0.78 13.14 2.17
CA ILE A 54 0.35 13.24 3.56
C ILE A 54 1.13 12.21 4.38
N ASP A 55 1.59 12.63 5.57
CA ASP A 55 2.26 11.75 6.55
C ASP A 55 3.55 11.06 6.03
N ALA A 56 4.30 11.74 5.16
CA ALA A 56 5.57 11.24 4.60
C ALA A 56 6.61 10.82 5.64
N LEU A 57 6.59 11.45 6.82
CA LEU A 57 7.57 11.26 7.89
C LEU A 57 7.08 10.35 9.03
N VAL A 58 5.92 9.74 8.87
CA VAL A 58 5.40 8.78 9.85
C VAL A 58 6.27 7.52 9.86
N GLU A 59 6.56 7.00 11.04
CA GLU A 59 7.40 5.83 11.28
C GLU A 59 6.61 4.81 12.10
N HIS A 60 6.92 3.50 11.95
CA HIS A 60 6.32 2.47 12.80
C HIS A 60 6.73 2.65 14.28
N ARG A 61 5.93 2.07 15.18
CA ARG A 61 6.16 2.13 16.63
C ARG A 61 6.71 0.83 17.21
N CYS A 62 6.84 -0.20 16.36
CA CYS A 62 7.31 -1.51 16.78
C CYS A 62 8.77 -1.46 17.23
N ARG A 63 9.04 -2.11 18.37
CA ARG A 63 10.39 -2.27 18.92
C ARG A 63 10.81 -3.74 19.01
N ASP A 64 9.86 -4.66 18.82
CA ASP A 64 10.11 -6.08 18.85
C ASP A 64 10.84 -6.52 17.57
N PHE A 65 11.55 -7.64 17.63
CA PHE A 65 12.28 -8.22 16.50
C PHE A 65 13.28 -7.26 15.83
N ASP A 66 13.93 -6.41 16.62
CA ASP A 66 14.91 -5.41 16.16
C ASP A 66 14.35 -4.39 15.14
N MET A 67 13.04 -4.19 15.11
CA MET A 67 12.39 -3.24 14.21
C MET A 67 12.86 -1.80 14.47
N ASP A 68 13.15 -1.44 15.71
CA ASP A 68 13.69 -0.14 16.11
C ASP A 68 15.04 0.19 15.48
N LYS A 69 15.80 -0.81 15.01
CA LYS A 69 17.09 -0.61 14.32
C LYS A 69 16.95 -0.28 12.84
N ASN A 70 15.77 -0.51 12.25
CA ASN A 70 15.53 -0.32 10.83
C ASN A 70 14.24 0.48 10.59
N VAL A 71 14.23 1.72 11.02
CA VAL A 71 13.07 2.61 10.86
C VAL A 71 13.14 3.32 9.50
N ILE A 72 12.08 3.15 8.69
CA ILE A 72 11.97 3.78 7.37
C ILE A 72 10.78 4.76 7.42
N PRO A 73 11.02 6.07 7.19
CA PRO A 73 9.93 7.05 7.14
C PRO A 73 8.93 6.74 6.02
N GLY A 74 7.66 7.00 6.28
CA GLY A 74 6.57 6.65 5.37
C GLY A 74 5.96 5.27 5.64
N ASP A 75 6.65 4.41 6.40
CA ASP A 75 6.20 3.09 6.87
C ASP A 75 5.61 2.18 5.77
N GLY A 76 6.19 2.25 4.56
CA GLY A 76 5.85 1.34 3.47
C GLY A 76 4.54 1.66 2.73
N VAL A 77 4.00 2.86 2.91
CA VAL A 77 2.88 3.35 2.09
C VAL A 77 3.02 4.85 1.81
N VAL A 78 2.86 5.22 0.56
CA VAL A 78 2.77 6.62 0.12
C VAL A 78 1.28 7.00 0.07
N THR A 79 0.90 8.05 0.77
CA THR A 79 -0.50 8.48 0.92
C THR A 79 -0.64 9.96 0.60
N GLY A 80 -1.75 10.35 -0.03
CA GLY A 80 -1.98 11.75 -0.35
C GLY A 80 -3.24 11.98 -1.18
N HIS A 81 -3.27 13.12 -1.84
CA HIS A 81 -4.30 13.49 -2.79
C HIS A 81 -3.68 14.23 -3.98
N GLY A 82 -4.41 14.29 -5.06
CA GLY A 82 -4.04 15.01 -6.27
C GLY A 82 -5.22 15.10 -7.21
N THR A 83 -4.98 15.35 -8.48
CA THR A 83 -6.03 15.39 -9.50
C THR A 83 -5.80 14.36 -10.60
N ILE A 84 -6.87 13.91 -11.24
CA ILE A 84 -6.86 13.14 -12.48
C ILE A 84 -7.78 13.87 -13.46
N ASN A 85 -7.23 14.38 -14.56
CA ASN A 85 -7.94 15.23 -15.51
C ASN A 85 -8.65 16.41 -14.80
N GLY A 86 -7.98 17.05 -13.85
CA GLY A 86 -8.49 18.16 -13.05
C GLY A 86 -9.50 17.79 -11.95
N ARG A 87 -9.81 16.51 -11.73
CA ARG A 87 -10.74 16.07 -10.70
C ARG A 87 -9.97 15.58 -9.47
N GLU A 88 -10.30 16.09 -8.30
CA GLU A 88 -9.66 15.70 -7.05
C GLU A 88 -9.94 14.25 -6.68
N VAL A 89 -8.89 13.54 -6.29
CA VAL A 89 -8.92 12.16 -5.80
C VAL A 89 -7.99 12.02 -4.61
N PHE A 90 -8.31 11.11 -3.71
CA PHE A 90 -7.39 10.61 -2.70
C PHE A 90 -6.74 9.33 -3.20
N ALA A 91 -5.46 9.13 -2.88
CA ALA A 91 -4.75 7.96 -3.31
C ALA A 91 -3.77 7.45 -2.25
N PHE A 92 -3.54 6.15 -2.25
CA PHE A 92 -2.43 5.53 -1.54
C PHE A 92 -1.78 4.45 -2.41
N ALA A 93 -0.49 4.25 -2.24
CA ALA A 93 0.26 3.19 -2.90
C ALA A 93 1.14 2.46 -1.88
N GLN A 94 1.01 1.15 -1.78
CA GLN A 94 1.85 0.33 -0.93
C GLN A 94 3.22 0.14 -1.58
N ASP A 95 4.27 0.35 -0.79
CA ASP A 95 5.65 0.27 -1.25
C ASP A 95 6.25 -1.10 -0.90
N PHE A 96 6.29 -1.97 -1.90
CA PHE A 96 6.86 -3.31 -1.75
C PHE A 96 8.35 -3.30 -1.38
N THR A 97 9.07 -2.20 -1.66
CA THR A 97 10.49 -2.06 -1.29
C THR A 97 10.70 -1.94 0.22
N VAL A 98 9.64 -1.54 0.95
CA VAL A 98 9.65 -1.39 2.41
C VAL A 98 8.88 -2.55 3.05
N TYR A 99 9.60 -3.45 3.71
CA TYR A 99 9.04 -4.63 4.39
C TYR A 99 8.10 -5.49 3.52
N GLY A 100 8.33 -5.54 2.19
CA GLY A 100 7.46 -6.26 1.26
C GLY A 100 6.04 -5.68 1.17
N GLY A 101 5.88 -4.38 1.40
CA GLY A 101 4.58 -3.72 1.43
C GLY A 101 3.67 -4.18 2.58
N SER A 102 4.20 -4.92 3.56
CA SER A 102 3.40 -5.44 4.67
C SER A 102 2.84 -4.32 5.53
N LEU A 103 1.57 -4.47 5.91
CA LEU A 103 0.82 -3.47 6.65
C LEU A 103 1.10 -3.59 8.16
N GLY A 104 1.73 -2.56 8.72
CA GLY A 104 1.86 -2.34 10.15
C GLY A 104 0.79 -1.38 10.68
N GLU A 105 0.84 -1.08 11.99
CA GLU A 105 -0.10 -0.15 12.64
C GLU A 105 -0.11 1.21 11.94
N MET A 106 1.05 1.86 11.83
CA MET A 106 1.14 3.22 11.29
C MET A 106 0.87 3.27 9.80
N HIS A 107 1.29 2.25 9.05
CA HIS A 107 0.92 2.05 7.64
C HIS A 107 -0.61 2.05 7.46
N GLY A 108 -1.33 1.25 8.25
CA GLY A 108 -2.78 1.19 8.21
C GLY A 108 -3.46 2.49 8.63
N LEU A 109 -2.97 3.17 9.66
CA LEU A 109 -3.50 4.46 10.11
C LEU A 109 -3.34 5.56 9.04
N LYS A 110 -2.28 5.55 8.25
CA LYS A 110 -2.13 6.45 7.09
C LYS A 110 -3.20 6.21 6.04
N ILE A 111 -3.48 4.95 5.70
CA ILE A 111 -4.57 4.59 4.77
C ILE A 111 -5.92 5.00 5.35
N CYS A 112 -6.17 4.75 6.63
CA CYS A 112 -7.38 5.16 7.33
C CYS A 112 -7.61 6.68 7.23
N LYS A 113 -6.57 7.49 7.40
CA LYS A 113 -6.64 8.94 7.28
C LYS A 113 -7.06 9.38 5.88
N VAL A 114 -6.51 8.76 4.83
CA VAL A 114 -6.89 9.02 3.43
C VAL A 114 -8.36 8.67 3.19
N LEU A 115 -8.83 7.51 3.67
CA LEU A 115 -10.23 7.10 3.58
C LEU A 115 -11.17 8.07 4.32
N ASP A 116 -10.79 8.50 5.53
CA ASP A 116 -11.57 9.48 6.31
C ASP A 116 -11.65 10.84 5.60
N MET A 117 -10.56 11.29 4.96
CA MET A 117 -10.55 12.53 4.18
C MET A 117 -11.41 12.42 2.93
N ALA A 118 -11.32 11.30 2.20
CA ALA A 118 -12.17 11.02 1.04
C ALA A 118 -13.65 11.04 1.40
N LEU A 119 -14.04 10.37 2.49
CA LEU A 119 -15.40 10.38 3.01
C LEU A 119 -15.90 11.78 3.39
N LYS A 120 -15.06 12.60 4.07
CA LYS A 120 -15.43 13.95 4.49
C LYS A 120 -15.61 14.91 3.32
N THR A 121 -14.89 14.71 2.23
CA THR A 121 -14.89 15.60 1.06
C THR A 121 -15.76 15.08 -0.09
N GLY A 122 -16.26 13.84 -0.01
CA GLY A 122 -17.03 13.23 -1.07
C GLY A 122 -16.20 12.93 -2.34
N ARG A 123 -14.89 12.68 -2.19
CA ARG A 123 -13.97 12.42 -3.30
C ARG A 123 -13.66 10.94 -3.43
N PRO A 124 -13.40 10.44 -4.67
CA PRO A 124 -12.97 9.07 -4.87
C PRO A 124 -11.67 8.75 -4.15
N VAL A 125 -11.48 7.47 -3.80
CA VAL A 125 -10.22 6.95 -3.28
C VAL A 125 -9.69 5.83 -4.19
N ILE A 126 -8.40 5.89 -4.50
CA ILE A 126 -7.70 4.92 -5.33
C ILE A 126 -6.59 4.29 -4.50
N GLY A 127 -6.66 2.98 -4.30
CA GLY A 127 -5.64 2.20 -3.60
C GLY A 127 -4.82 1.37 -4.57
N MET A 128 -3.50 1.57 -4.60
CA MET A 128 -2.57 0.74 -5.34
C MET A 128 -1.96 -0.28 -4.39
N ASN A 129 -2.37 -1.54 -4.56
CA ASN A 129 -2.09 -2.62 -3.63
C ASN A 129 -0.93 -3.50 -4.12
N ASP A 130 0.09 -3.66 -3.29
CA ASP A 130 1.28 -4.48 -3.53
C ASP A 130 1.86 -4.87 -2.16
N SER A 131 1.34 -5.96 -1.56
CA SER A 131 1.56 -6.24 -0.14
C SER A 131 1.64 -7.73 0.17
N GLY A 132 2.63 -8.10 0.96
CA GLY A 132 2.74 -9.43 1.55
C GLY A 132 1.72 -9.73 2.67
N GLY A 133 0.80 -8.80 2.99
CA GLY A 133 -0.19 -8.98 4.05
C GLY A 133 0.16 -8.26 5.35
N ALA A 134 -0.25 -8.83 6.48
CA ALA A 134 0.02 -8.26 7.80
C ALA A 134 1.51 -8.31 8.15
N ARG A 135 2.05 -7.23 8.72
CA ARG A 135 3.43 -7.19 9.25
C ARG A 135 3.50 -8.03 10.51
N ILE A 136 4.10 -9.22 10.40
CA ILE A 136 4.12 -10.24 11.44
C ILE A 136 4.76 -9.71 12.73
N GLN A 137 5.79 -8.90 12.62
CA GLN A 137 6.52 -8.30 13.74
C GLN A 137 5.65 -7.41 14.64
N GLU A 138 4.58 -6.85 14.09
CA GLU A 138 3.64 -6.00 14.84
C GLU A 138 2.43 -6.78 15.39
N GLY A 139 2.30 -8.05 15.06
CA GLY A 139 1.31 -8.95 15.63
C GLY A 139 -0.12 -8.38 15.55
N VAL A 140 -0.79 -8.31 16.70
CA VAL A 140 -2.19 -7.87 16.79
C VAL A 140 -2.41 -6.42 16.36
N ALA A 141 -1.42 -5.53 16.51
CA ALA A 141 -1.53 -4.14 16.09
C ALA A 141 -1.70 -4.03 14.56
N SER A 142 -0.97 -4.84 13.80
CA SER A 142 -1.13 -4.97 12.35
C SER A 142 -2.54 -5.45 11.97
N LEU A 143 -3.06 -6.47 12.64
CA LEU A 143 -4.42 -6.99 12.40
C LEU A 143 -5.49 -5.97 12.75
N GLY A 144 -5.32 -5.23 13.86
CA GLY A 144 -6.20 -4.13 14.26
C GLY A 144 -6.28 -3.05 13.18
N SER A 145 -5.15 -2.71 12.56
CA SER A 145 -5.11 -1.72 11.48
C SER A 145 -5.86 -2.18 10.23
N TYR A 146 -5.82 -3.46 9.88
CA TYR A 146 -6.67 -4.00 8.82
C TYR A 146 -8.16 -3.86 9.15
N ALA A 147 -8.56 -4.17 10.39
CA ALA A 147 -9.94 -3.99 10.83
C ALA A 147 -10.41 -2.54 10.70
N GLU A 148 -9.55 -1.57 11.02
CA GLU A 148 -9.83 -0.14 10.87
C GLU A 148 -9.98 0.28 9.39
N ILE A 149 -9.21 -0.32 8.48
CA ILE A 149 -9.38 -0.09 7.04
C ILE A 149 -10.71 -0.69 6.57
N PHE A 150 -11.02 -1.94 6.91
CA PHE A 150 -12.26 -2.60 6.52
C PHE A 150 -13.50 -1.83 7.00
N PHE A 151 -13.46 -1.34 8.24
CA PHE A 151 -14.51 -0.50 8.79
C PHE A 151 -14.77 0.74 7.92
N ARG A 152 -13.70 1.39 7.43
CA ARG A 152 -13.81 2.57 6.56
C ARG A 152 -14.26 2.21 5.16
N ASN A 153 -13.79 1.10 4.60
CA ASN A 153 -14.29 0.62 3.31
C ASN A 153 -15.81 0.39 3.35
N VAL A 154 -16.32 -0.25 4.40
CA VAL A 154 -17.76 -0.47 4.58
C VAL A 154 -18.51 0.85 4.70
N ARG A 155 -18.00 1.82 5.46
CA ARG A 155 -18.63 3.15 5.60
C ARG A 155 -18.59 3.97 4.31
N ALA A 156 -17.58 3.77 3.47
CA ALA A 156 -17.41 4.45 2.20
C ALA A 156 -18.27 3.84 1.08
N SER A 157 -18.69 2.59 1.23
CA SER A 157 -19.51 1.88 0.24
C SER A 157 -20.82 2.62 -0.05
N GLY A 158 -21.06 2.92 -1.33
CA GLY A 158 -22.21 3.71 -1.76
C GLY A 158 -22.14 5.21 -1.46
N VAL A 159 -21.06 5.70 -0.83
CA VAL A 159 -20.86 7.12 -0.47
C VAL A 159 -19.82 7.77 -1.36
N VAL A 160 -18.66 7.16 -1.50
CA VAL A 160 -17.59 7.60 -2.41
C VAL A 160 -17.05 6.42 -3.22
N PRO A 161 -16.69 6.61 -4.49
CA PRO A 161 -16.08 5.55 -5.29
C PRO A 161 -14.76 5.06 -4.68
N GLN A 162 -14.64 3.76 -4.51
CA GLN A 162 -13.43 3.09 -4.03
C GLN A 162 -12.86 2.21 -5.14
N ILE A 163 -11.66 2.52 -5.59
CA ILE A 163 -11.00 1.81 -6.69
C ILE A 163 -9.73 1.17 -6.16
N SER A 164 -9.64 -0.15 -6.29
CA SER A 164 -8.44 -0.90 -5.94
C SER A 164 -7.71 -1.37 -7.19
N VAL A 165 -6.42 -0.99 -7.30
CA VAL A 165 -5.53 -1.43 -8.37
C VAL A 165 -4.51 -2.40 -7.76
N ILE A 166 -4.57 -3.65 -8.17
CA ILE A 166 -3.66 -4.70 -7.69
C ILE A 166 -2.45 -4.73 -8.62
N MET A 167 -1.28 -4.42 -8.08
CA MET A 167 -0.05 -4.25 -8.85
C MET A 167 1.07 -5.22 -8.43
N GLY A 168 0.76 -6.12 -7.55
CA GLY A 168 1.65 -7.15 -7.04
C GLY A 168 0.90 -8.18 -6.21
N PRO A 169 1.57 -8.99 -5.39
CA PRO A 169 0.89 -9.91 -4.50
C PRO A 169 0.06 -9.14 -3.47
N CYS A 170 -1.14 -9.63 -3.22
CA CYS A 170 -2.02 -9.21 -2.14
C CYS A 170 -2.44 -10.45 -1.37
N ALA A 171 -1.82 -10.67 -0.20
CA ALA A 171 -1.99 -11.90 0.58
C ALA A 171 -2.73 -11.63 1.89
N GLY A 172 -3.56 -12.56 2.32
CA GLY A 172 -4.25 -12.53 3.61
C GLY A 172 -5.08 -11.26 3.78
N GLY A 173 -4.80 -10.45 4.83
CA GLY A 173 -5.51 -9.20 5.08
C GLY A 173 -5.49 -8.21 3.92
N ALA A 174 -4.43 -8.23 3.10
CA ALA A 174 -4.29 -7.34 1.94
C ALA A 174 -5.27 -7.68 0.79
N VAL A 175 -5.89 -8.83 0.78
CA VAL A 175 -6.90 -9.20 -0.23
C VAL A 175 -8.30 -8.76 0.17
N TYR A 176 -8.63 -8.73 1.45
CA TYR A 176 -9.98 -8.43 1.91
C TYR A 176 -10.41 -6.99 1.64
N SER A 177 -9.52 -6.01 1.91
CA SER A 177 -9.85 -4.60 1.65
C SER A 177 -10.17 -4.35 0.17
N PRO A 178 -9.31 -4.72 -0.81
CA PRO A 178 -9.65 -4.60 -2.22
C PRO A 178 -10.95 -5.31 -2.61
N ALA A 179 -11.18 -6.51 -2.08
CA ALA A 179 -12.35 -7.33 -2.44
C ALA A 179 -13.69 -6.72 -2.02
N ILE A 180 -13.70 -5.77 -1.08
CA ILE A 180 -14.91 -5.06 -0.63
C ILE A 180 -15.01 -3.63 -1.15
N THR A 181 -14.13 -3.22 -2.08
CA THR A 181 -14.22 -1.93 -2.79
C THR A 181 -15.10 -2.05 -4.03
N ASP A 182 -15.45 -0.91 -4.66
CA ASP A 182 -16.42 -0.88 -5.77
C ASP A 182 -15.82 -1.40 -7.07
N PHE A 183 -14.52 -1.15 -7.31
CA PHE A 183 -13.82 -1.59 -8.51
C PHE A 183 -12.48 -2.21 -8.17
N VAL A 184 -12.20 -3.37 -8.76
CA VAL A 184 -10.91 -4.05 -8.65
C VAL A 184 -10.30 -4.19 -10.04
N ILE A 185 -9.12 -3.60 -10.22
CA ILE A 185 -8.34 -3.65 -11.45
C ILE A 185 -7.06 -4.42 -11.15
N MET A 186 -6.74 -5.44 -11.94
CA MET A 186 -5.55 -6.26 -11.75
C MET A 186 -4.58 -6.06 -12.92
N VAL A 187 -3.31 -5.80 -12.61
CA VAL A 187 -2.25 -5.72 -13.64
C VAL A 187 -1.85 -7.12 -14.05
N ASP A 188 -1.92 -7.41 -15.34
CA ASP A 188 -1.55 -8.72 -15.88
C ASP A 188 -0.12 -9.12 -15.48
N GLN A 189 0.11 -10.42 -15.27
CA GLN A 189 1.37 -11.09 -14.92
C GLN A 189 1.98 -10.70 -13.56
N THR A 190 1.63 -9.57 -12.95
CA THR A 190 2.23 -9.13 -11.69
C THR A 190 1.27 -9.16 -10.52
N ALA A 191 -0.04 -9.00 -10.77
CA ALA A 191 -1.07 -8.94 -9.75
C ALA A 191 -1.55 -10.33 -9.34
N HIS A 192 -1.55 -10.60 -8.05
CA HIS A 192 -2.07 -11.83 -7.49
C HIS A 192 -2.88 -11.52 -6.22
N MET A 193 -4.09 -12.04 -6.14
CA MET A 193 -4.95 -11.93 -4.95
C MET A 193 -5.24 -13.33 -4.40
N PHE A 194 -4.87 -13.58 -3.15
CA PHE A 194 -5.14 -14.85 -2.49
C PHE A 194 -5.22 -14.71 -0.97
N ILE A 195 -6.11 -15.46 -0.36
CA ILE A 195 -6.22 -15.54 1.10
C ILE A 195 -4.97 -16.22 1.66
N THR A 196 -4.55 -17.31 1.01
CA THR A 196 -3.42 -18.14 1.42
C THR A 196 -2.51 -18.38 0.22
N GLY A 197 -1.24 -17.96 0.30
CA GLY A 197 -0.29 -18.10 -0.78
C GLY A 197 0.22 -19.54 -0.99
N PRO A 198 0.86 -19.83 -2.14
CA PRO A 198 1.33 -21.17 -2.51
C PRO A 198 2.20 -21.86 -1.46
N GLU A 199 3.08 -21.12 -0.77
CA GLU A 199 3.97 -21.69 0.25
C GLU A 199 3.20 -22.18 1.49
N VAL A 200 2.14 -21.48 1.89
CA VAL A 200 1.29 -21.91 3.02
C VAL A 200 0.46 -23.12 2.60
N ILE A 201 -0.10 -23.15 1.39
CA ILE A 201 -0.82 -24.29 0.83
C ILE A 201 0.10 -25.52 0.85
N LYS A 202 1.32 -25.37 0.31
CA LYS A 202 2.32 -26.45 0.32
C LYS A 202 2.62 -26.97 1.72
N THR A 203 2.74 -26.08 2.69
CA THR A 203 3.06 -26.46 4.08
C THR A 203 1.90 -27.18 4.77
N VAL A 204 0.66 -26.78 4.48
CA VAL A 204 -0.54 -27.30 5.18
C VAL A 204 -1.12 -28.53 4.48
N THR A 205 -1.20 -28.51 3.13
CA THR A 205 -1.86 -29.58 2.34
C THR A 205 -0.88 -30.46 1.57
N ASN A 206 0.43 -30.12 1.54
CA ASN A 206 1.46 -30.74 0.70
C ASN A 206 1.20 -30.60 -0.81
N GLU A 207 0.32 -29.70 -1.23
CA GLU A 207 0.04 -29.43 -2.63
C GLU A 207 0.97 -28.33 -3.17
N VAL A 208 1.56 -28.58 -4.35
CA VAL A 208 2.37 -27.59 -5.05
C VAL A 208 1.50 -26.89 -6.09
N VAL A 209 1.22 -25.61 -5.88
CA VAL A 209 0.36 -24.80 -6.75
C VAL A 209 1.12 -23.55 -7.20
N SER A 210 0.77 -23.02 -8.39
CA SER A 210 1.31 -21.73 -8.85
C SER A 210 0.54 -20.55 -8.26
N PHE A 211 1.12 -19.35 -8.33
CA PHE A 211 0.43 -18.11 -7.93
C PHE A 211 -0.84 -17.89 -8.76
N GLU A 212 -0.78 -18.17 -10.07
CA GLU A 212 -1.90 -18.05 -10.99
C GLU A 212 -3.04 -19.00 -10.61
N ALA A 213 -2.72 -20.26 -10.31
CA ALA A 213 -3.73 -21.25 -9.94
C ALA A 213 -4.49 -20.87 -8.67
N VAL A 214 -3.83 -20.23 -7.70
CA VAL A 214 -4.47 -19.79 -6.45
C VAL A 214 -5.21 -18.47 -6.62
N SER A 215 -4.66 -17.52 -7.39
CA SER A 215 -5.20 -16.18 -7.55
C SER A 215 -6.54 -16.18 -8.30
N TYR A 216 -6.69 -16.97 -9.34
CA TYR A 216 -7.87 -16.95 -10.21
C TYR A 216 -9.10 -17.69 -9.66
N THR A 217 -8.97 -18.52 -8.64
CA THR A 217 -10.08 -19.35 -8.15
C THR A 217 -11.10 -18.58 -7.31
N HIS A 218 -10.76 -17.42 -6.77
CA HIS A 218 -11.62 -16.74 -5.77
C HIS A 218 -12.28 -15.43 -6.21
N LEU A 219 -11.94 -14.85 -7.39
CA LEU A 219 -12.30 -13.47 -7.70
C LEU A 219 -12.98 -13.26 -9.07
N ARG A 220 -13.49 -14.30 -9.72
CA ARG A 220 -14.05 -14.23 -11.09
C ARG A 220 -15.29 -13.34 -11.30
N ALA A 221 -15.87 -12.75 -10.26
CA ALA A 221 -17.17 -12.09 -10.40
C ALA A 221 -17.13 -10.60 -10.81
N HIS A 222 -15.99 -9.89 -10.61
CA HIS A 222 -15.93 -8.43 -10.82
C HIS A 222 -14.57 -7.93 -11.37
N GLU A 223 -13.82 -8.78 -12.08
CA GLU A 223 -12.47 -8.44 -12.54
C GLU A 223 -12.49 -7.79 -13.92
N THR A 224 -11.84 -6.62 -14.05
CA THR A 224 -11.42 -6.07 -15.34
C THR A 224 -9.89 -6.24 -15.43
N VAL A 225 -9.43 -7.12 -16.32
CA VAL A 225 -8.00 -7.27 -16.62
C VAL A 225 -7.58 -6.16 -17.57
N VAL A 226 -6.57 -5.38 -17.20
CA VAL A 226 -5.96 -4.36 -18.06
C VAL A 226 -4.59 -4.87 -18.49
N HIS A 227 -4.41 -4.98 -19.80
CA HIS A 227 -3.14 -5.39 -20.44
C HIS A 227 -2.21 -4.21 -20.62
#